data_3f6882f2e034aa2a83b9c541458a4cb6
#
_entry.id   3f6882f2e034aa2a83b9c541458a4cb6
#
_cell.length_a   1.000
_cell.length_b   1.000
_cell.length_c   1.000
_cell.angle_alpha   90.00
_cell.angle_beta   90.00
_cell.angle_gamma   90.00
#
_symmetry.space_group_name_H-M   'P 1'
#
loop_
_entity.id
_entity.type
_entity.pdbx_description
1 polymer ?
#
loop_
_entity_poly.entity_id
_entity_poly.type
_entity_poly.pdbx_seq_one_letter_code
_entity_poly.pdbx_strand_id
1 'polypeptide(L)'
;MAKVHEYILVAVDGTCGVTKSNGPICFQQSRQEVGGHFEAYDPQLGDGYTAQVNEDGRRFKANALFDDVAGNVLIGRAHGVEMWGLSAEQRAEVLTLLKTKS
;
A
#
# COMPACT_ATOMS: atom_id res chain seq x y z
N MET A 1 1.45 21.59 -13.33
CA MET A 1 2.40 20.62 -12.76
C MET A 1 1.66 19.42 -12.20
N ALA A 2 2.15 18.24 -12.50
CA ALA A 2 1.57 17.04 -11.91
C ALA A 2 1.86 17.00 -10.40
N LYS A 3 0.85 16.68 -9.63
CA LYS A 3 0.99 16.55 -8.18
C LYS A 3 1.66 15.21 -7.88
N VAL A 4 2.67 15.22 -7.02
CA VAL A 4 3.32 13.98 -6.56
C VAL A 4 2.46 13.34 -5.49
N HIS A 5 2.15 12.06 -5.70
CA HIS A 5 1.42 11.23 -4.74
C HIS A 5 2.42 10.33 -4.01
N GLU A 6 2.29 10.22 -2.70
CA GLU A 6 3.17 9.39 -1.87
C GLU A 6 2.35 8.35 -1.13
N TYR A 7 2.81 7.11 -1.22
CA TYR A 7 2.15 5.93 -0.64
C TYR A 7 3.08 5.28 0.36
N ILE A 8 2.54 4.46 1.25
CA ILE A 8 3.34 3.64 2.15
C ILE A 8 3.41 2.22 1.57
N LEU A 9 4.62 1.72 1.36
CA LEU A 9 4.85 0.34 0.93
C LEU A 9 5.34 -0.46 2.13
N VAL A 10 4.61 -1.51 2.49
CA VAL A 10 5.01 -2.42 3.56
C VAL A 10 5.60 -3.66 2.90
N ALA A 11 6.90 -3.83 3.04
CA ALA A 11 7.58 -4.99 2.50
C ALA A 11 7.25 -6.26 3.30
N VAL A 12 7.56 -7.41 2.74
CA VAL A 12 7.28 -8.71 3.35
C VAL A 12 7.81 -8.82 4.77
N ASP A 13 8.99 -8.27 5.04
CA ASP A 13 9.61 -8.31 6.38
C ASP A 13 9.04 -7.28 7.35
N GLY A 14 8.05 -6.49 6.94
CA GLY A 14 7.43 -5.46 7.75
C GLY A 14 8.09 -4.09 7.64
N THR A 15 9.17 -3.96 6.88
CA THR A 15 9.82 -2.67 6.65
C THR A 15 8.91 -1.76 5.84
N CYS A 16 8.76 -0.51 6.29
CA CYS A 16 7.90 0.47 5.63
C CYS A 16 8.74 1.49 4.88
N GLY A 17 8.34 1.78 3.65
CA GLY A 17 8.97 2.79 2.82
C GLY A 17 7.94 3.66 2.14
N VAL A 18 8.41 4.68 1.42
CA VAL A 18 7.55 5.58 0.66
C VAL A 18 7.72 5.31 -0.83
N THR A 19 6.59 5.12 -1.51
CA THR A 19 6.54 4.99 -2.96
C THR A 19 5.93 6.25 -3.53
N LYS A 20 6.51 6.81 -4.58
CA LYS A 20 6.04 8.05 -5.19
C LYS A 20 5.55 7.81 -6.61
N SER A 21 4.52 8.56 -7.02
CA SER A 21 4.05 8.58 -8.39
C SER A 21 3.66 10.00 -8.80
N ASN A 22 3.70 10.28 -10.09
CA ASN A 22 3.20 11.53 -10.65
C ASN A 22 1.70 11.34 -10.92
N GLY A 23 0.87 12.01 -10.12
CA GLY A 23 -0.56 11.76 -10.15
C GLY A 23 -0.93 10.43 -9.50
N PRO A 24 -2.19 9.99 -9.60
CA PRO A 24 -2.60 8.71 -9.04
C PRO A 24 -1.76 7.57 -9.63
N ILE A 25 -1.45 6.57 -8.78
CA ILE A 25 -0.57 5.48 -9.19
C ILE A 25 -1.17 4.74 -10.40
N CYS A 26 -0.36 4.52 -11.42
CA CYS A 26 -0.82 3.81 -12.61
C CYS A 26 -0.77 2.30 -12.40
N PHE A 27 -1.52 1.60 -13.22
CA PHE A 27 -1.64 0.14 -13.17
C PHE A 27 -0.25 -0.54 -13.23
N GLN A 28 0.59 -0.08 -14.15
CA GLN A 28 1.92 -0.67 -14.34
C GLN A 28 2.80 -0.52 -13.11
N GLN A 29 2.78 0.66 -12.47
CA GLN A 29 3.56 0.89 -11.27
C GLN A 29 3.04 0.04 -10.11
N SER A 30 1.71 -0.07 -9.95
CA SER A 30 1.12 -0.93 -8.92
C SER A 30 1.60 -2.38 -9.07
N ARG A 31 1.64 -2.89 -10.30
CA ARG A 31 2.13 -4.24 -10.57
C ARG A 31 3.59 -4.41 -10.19
N GLN A 32 4.42 -3.41 -10.45
CA GLN A 32 5.83 -3.45 -10.05
C GLN A 32 5.97 -3.49 -8.53
N GLU A 33 5.19 -2.68 -7.82
CA GLU A 33 5.30 -2.58 -6.36
C GLU A 33 4.87 -3.86 -5.65
N VAL A 34 3.84 -4.53 -6.16
CA VAL A 34 3.34 -5.75 -5.52
C VAL A 34 3.81 -7.04 -6.19
N GLY A 35 4.59 -6.92 -7.26
CA GLY A 35 5.23 -8.06 -7.91
C GLY A 35 4.35 -8.84 -8.88
N GLY A 36 3.31 -8.24 -9.42
CA GLY A 36 2.43 -8.87 -10.39
C GLY A 36 1.02 -8.29 -10.37
N HIS A 37 0.06 -9.04 -10.82
CA HIS A 37 -1.34 -8.62 -10.80
C HIS A 37 -1.75 -8.30 -9.36
N PHE A 38 -2.51 -7.23 -9.18
CA PHE A 38 -2.92 -6.78 -7.85
C PHE A 38 -4.43 -6.79 -7.70
N GLU A 39 -4.86 -6.85 -6.43
CA GLU A 39 -6.25 -6.67 -6.05
C GLU A 39 -6.35 -5.69 -4.91
N ALA A 40 -7.54 -5.12 -4.73
CA ALA A 40 -7.80 -4.21 -3.62
C ALA A 40 -7.84 -5.00 -2.30
N TYR A 41 -7.34 -4.36 -1.25
CA TYR A 41 -7.27 -4.96 0.08
C TYR A 41 -7.60 -3.89 1.11
N ASP A 42 -8.41 -4.25 2.12
CA ASP A 42 -8.70 -3.34 3.22
C ASP A 42 -7.62 -3.53 4.31
N PRO A 43 -6.73 -2.53 4.50
CA PRO A 43 -5.67 -2.66 5.50
C PRO A 43 -6.18 -2.49 6.93
N GLN A 44 -7.46 -2.18 7.12
CA GLN A 44 -8.09 -1.98 8.43
C GLN A 44 -7.40 -0.90 9.26
N LEU A 45 -7.07 0.21 8.59
CA LEU A 45 -6.41 1.36 9.22
C LEU A 45 -7.37 2.53 9.44
N GLY A 46 -8.65 2.35 9.12
CA GLY A 46 -9.66 3.39 9.26
C GLY A 46 -10.30 3.75 7.93
N ASP A 47 -11.31 4.62 8.00
CA ASP A 47 -12.06 5.03 6.82
C ASP A 47 -11.18 5.81 5.83
N GLY A 48 -11.37 5.54 4.56
CA GLY A 48 -10.68 6.24 3.49
C GLY A 48 -9.34 5.64 3.09
N TYR A 49 -8.79 4.72 3.88
CA TYR A 49 -7.55 4.02 3.53
C TYR A 49 -7.87 2.77 2.71
N THR A 50 -7.03 2.51 1.73
CA THR A 50 -7.12 1.30 0.93
C THR A 50 -5.71 0.80 0.65
N ALA A 51 -5.60 -0.40 0.13
CA ALA A 51 -4.32 -0.98 -0.21
C ALA A 51 -4.43 -1.82 -1.47
N GLN A 52 -3.27 -2.10 -2.07
CA GLN A 52 -3.13 -3.03 -3.18
C GLN A 52 -2.16 -4.12 -2.76
N VAL A 53 -2.53 -5.36 -3.06
CA VAL A 53 -1.73 -6.54 -2.73
C VAL A 53 -1.67 -7.44 -3.96
N ASN A 54 -0.70 -8.35 -4.00
CA ASN A 54 -0.61 -9.32 -5.08
C ASN A 54 -1.78 -10.29 -4.98
N GLU A 55 -2.51 -10.50 -6.09
CA GLU A 55 -3.66 -11.41 -6.09
C GLU A 55 -3.26 -12.88 -6.04
N ASP A 56 -2.02 -13.21 -6.41
CA ASP A 56 -1.48 -14.57 -6.33
C ASP A 56 -0.33 -14.59 -5.32
N GLY A 57 -0.68 -14.84 -4.07
CA GLY A 57 0.28 -14.81 -2.97
C GLY A 57 1.16 -16.04 -2.85
N ARG A 58 0.97 -17.08 -3.68
CA ARG A 58 1.68 -18.35 -3.52
C ARG A 58 3.20 -18.23 -3.70
N ARG A 59 3.67 -17.21 -4.40
CA ARG A 59 5.08 -16.97 -4.67
C ARG A 59 5.81 -16.23 -3.56
N PHE A 60 5.08 -15.71 -2.60
CA PHE A 60 5.62 -14.78 -1.59
C PHE A 60 5.40 -15.32 -0.20
N LYS A 61 6.28 -14.91 0.70
CA LYS A 61 6.09 -15.15 2.13
C LYS A 61 4.97 -14.29 2.66
N ALA A 62 4.33 -14.72 3.74
CA ALA A 62 3.33 -13.90 4.43
C ALA A 62 3.96 -12.58 4.89
N ASN A 63 3.18 -11.49 4.77
CA ASN A 63 3.63 -10.18 5.21
C ASN A 63 3.71 -10.14 6.74
N ALA A 64 4.80 -9.59 7.27
CA ALA A 64 5.02 -9.58 8.72
C ALA A 64 3.97 -8.76 9.48
N LEU A 65 3.37 -7.74 8.84
CA LEU A 65 2.37 -6.88 9.47
C LEU A 65 0.92 -7.23 9.07
N PHE A 66 0.74 -7.91 7.96
CA PHE A 66 -0.58 -8.29 7.45
C PHE A 66 -0.54 -9.80 7.14
N ASP A 67 -0.76 -10.60 8.17
CA ASP A 67 -0.54 -12.04 8.11
C ASP A 67 -1.52 -12.79 7.20
N ASP A 68 -2.61 -12.16 6.78
CA ASP A 68 -3.54 -12.70 5.79
C ASP A 68 -3.15 -12.35 4.35
N VAL A 69 -2.03 -11.65 4.17
CA VAL A 69 -1.53 -11.25 2.86
C VAL A 69 -0.12 -11.79 2.66
N ALA A 70 0.18 -12.29 1.46
CA ALA A 70 1.54 -12.65 1.08
C ALA A 70 2.10 -11.57 0.15
N GLY A 71 3.36 -11.21 0.36
CA GLY A 71 4.03 -10.18 -0.44
C GLY A 71 3.91 -8.79 0.15
N ASN A 72 4.18 -7.79 -0.68
CA ASN A 72 4.16 -6.38 -0.28
C ASN A 72 2.73 -5.84 -0.22
N VAL A 73 2.53 -4.84 0.62
CA VAL A 73 1.25 -4.13 0.75
C VAL A 73 1.48 -2.66 0.43
N LEU A 74 0.79 -2.13 -0.57
CA LEU A 74 0.89 -0.73 -0.98
C LEU A 74 -0.35 0.02 -0.48
N ILE A 75 -0.14 0.96 0.44
CA ILE A 75 -1.23 1.66 1.14
C ILE A 75 -1.39 3.07 0.61
N GLY A 76 -2.62 3.43 0.29
CA GLY A 76 -2.99 4.76 -0.16
C GLY A 76 -4.37 5.15 0.33
N ARG A 77 -4.91 6.18 -0.28
CA ARG A 77 -6.24 6.71 0.03
C ARG A 77 -7.21 6.30 -1.08
N ALA A 78 -8.38 5.81 -0.69
CA ALA A 78 -9.43 5.48 -1.65
C ALA A 78 -10.00 6.76 -2.27
N HIS A 79 -10.15 6.78 -3.60
CA HIS A 79 -10.74 7.90 -4.33
C HIS A 79 -11.48 7.36 -5.55
N GLY A 80 -12.75 6.99 -5.36
CA GLY A 80 -13.51 6.30 -6.39
C GLY A 80 -12.88 4.96 -6.73
N VAL A 81 -12.56 4.75 -8.01
CA VAL A 81 -11.92 3.53 -8.48
C VAL A 81 -10.39 3.63 -8.45
N GLU A 82 -9.85 4.80 -8.08
CA GLU A 82 -8.41 5.04 -8.04
C GLU A 82 -7.87 4.95 -6.62
N MET A 83 -6.59 4.70 -6.50
CA MET A 83 -5.89 4.86 -5.24
C MET A 83 -5.00 6.10 -5.34
N TRP A 84 -5.25 7.07 -4.44
CA TRP A 84 -4.52 8.33 -4.36
C TRP A 84 -3.47 8.27 -3.25
N GLY A 85 -2.49 9.15 -3.36
CA GLY A 85 -1.45 9.25 -2.35
C GLY A 85 -1.97 9.79 -1.03
N LEU A 86 -1.17 9.60 0.00
CA LEU A 86 -1.47 10.05 1.36
C LEU A 86 -0.85 11.42 1.58
N SER A 87 -1.52 12.26 2.37
CA SER A 87 -0.91 13.49 2.87
C SER A 87 0.18 13.17 3.89
N ALA A 88 0.99 14.17 4.26
CA ALA A 88 2.01 13.98 5.29
C ALA A 88 1.40 13.51 6.61
N GLU A 89 0.26 14.09 6.99
CA GLU A 89 -0.46 13.69 8.21
C GLU A 89 -0.96 12.25 8.13
N GLN A 90 -1.50 11.87 6.97
CA GLN A 90 -2.01 10.51 6.76
C GLN A 90 -0.87 9.49 6.78
N ARG A 91 0.29 9.82 6.20
CA ARG A 91 1.45 8.93 6.24
C ARG A 91 1.93 8.73 7.68
N ALA A 92 1.98 9.79 8.47
CA ALA A 92 2.37 9.71 9.87
C ALA A 92 1.39 8.84 10.65
N GLU A 93 0.10 9.01 10.42
CA GLU A 93 -0.95 8.21 11.06
C GLU A 93 -0.82 6.74 10.69
N VAL A 94 -0.64 6.44 9.41
CA VAL A 94 -0.48 5.06 8.94
C VAL A 94 0.75 4.41 9.58
N LEU A 95 1.88 5.10 9.61
CA LEU A 95 3.10 4.57 10.22
C LEU A 95 2.92 4.30 11.72
N THR A 96 2.20 5.18 12.42
CA THR A 96 1.88 4.97 13.83
C THR A 96 1.01 3.74 14.03
N LEU A 97 -0.01 3.58 13.20
CA LEU A 97 -0.91 2.42 13.28
C LEU A 97 -0.18 1.12 12.94
N LEU A 98 0.74 1.15 11.99
CA LEU A 98 1.51 -0.04 11.61
C LEU A 98 2.45 -0.48 12.74
N LYS A 99 2.96 0.45 13.54
CA LYS A 99 3.79 0.11 14.70
C LYS A 99 3.03 -0.73 15.73
N THR A 100 1.72 -0.55 15.83
CA THR A 100 0.91 -1.32 16.80
C THR A 100 0.69 -2.76 16.34
N LYS A 101 0.97 -3.08 15.08
CA LYS A 101 0.83 -4.43 14.53
C LYS A 101 2.07 -5.29 14.75
N SER A 102 3.20 -4.68 15.00
CA SER A 102 4.47 -5.40 15.12
C SER A 102 4.76 -5.89 16.53
#